data_9acb91fc744d31fcd5559f1b3e167c3c
#
_entry.id   9acb91fc744d31fcd5559f1b3e167c3c
#
_cell.length_a   1.000
_cell.length_b   1.000
_cell.length_c   1.000
_cell.angle_alpha   90.00
_cell.angle_beta   90.00
_cell.angle_gamma   90.00
#
_symmetry.space_group_name_H-M   'P 1'
#
loop_
_entity.id
_entity.type
_entity.pdbx_description
1 polymer ?
#
loop_
_entity_poly.entity_id
_entity_poly.type
_entity_poly.pdbx_seq_one_letter_code
_entity_poly.pdbx_strand_id
1 'polypeptide(L)'
;MHTFSRRSFLVGTCGLSMASLMPRAFAQSKITPGPDTALIVVDVQNCFTPGGSLAVNKGDEIIPLINRLAKAFQNVVLTQDWHTAGHVSFASSHAGKKPFDSVQLAYGSQILWPDHCVQGTDGAAIHKDINIPHAQLIIRKGFNRNVDSYSAFVEADGRSKTGLDGYFNERGIKSVYVVGLATDFCVAWTAMDARKLGFTTYVIEDACRGIDTQGSLAAAWKGMEQAGVKRVQSSEIAVPG
;
A
#
# COMPACT_ATOMS: atom_id res chain seq x y z
N MET A 1 10.96 50.91 -84.36
CA MET A 1 12.13 51.34 -83.56
C MET A 1 11.65 51.49 -82.09
N HIS A 2 11.77 50.47 -81.28
CA HIS A 2 11.75 50.55 -79.83
C HIS A 2 12.24 49.23 -79.28
N THR A 3 13.32 49.24 -78.63
CA THR A 3 14.05 48.18 -77.96
C THR A 3 13.39 47.89 -76.61
N PHE A 4 12.98 46.61 -76.37
CA PHE A 4 12.51 46.17 -75.02
C PHE A 4 13.63 45.47 -74.28
N SER A 5 14.01 46.04 -73.16
CA SER A 5 14.95 45.49 -72.19
C SER A 5 14.32 44.43 -71.30
N ARG A 6 14.92 43.23 -71.18
CA ARG A 6 14.50 42.20 -70.26
C ARG A 6 15.17 42.38 -68.91
N ARG A 7 14.38 42.67 -67.89
CA ARG A 7 14.80 42.65 -66.47
C ARG A 7 14.50 41.24 -65.87
N SER A 8 15.56 40.56 -65.49
CA SER A 8 15.50 39.30 -64.76
C SER A 8 15.13 39.55 -63.31
N PHE A 9 14.06 38.92 -62.83
CA PHE A 9 13.67 38.88 -61.42
C PHE A 9 14.34 37.66 -60.78
N LEU A 10 15.25 37.84 -59.87
CA LEU A 10 15.75 36.84 -58.93
C LEU A 10 14.76 36.70 -57.74
N VAL A 11 14.06 35.57 -57.69
CA VAL A 11 13.25 35.22 -56.53
C VAL A 11 14.14 34.49 -55.51
N GLY A 12 14.49 35.19 -54.45
CA GLY A 12 15.16 34.58 -53.32
C GLY A 12 14.19 33.80 -52.42
N THR A 13 14.33 32.49 -52.41
CA THR A 13 13.61 31.63 -51.46
C THR A 13 14.25 31.68 -50.07
N CYS A 14 13.68 32.45 -49.13
CA CYS A 14 14.00 32.37 -47.72
C CYS A 14 13.44 31.07 -47.14
N GLY A 15 14.29 30.08 -46.93
CA GLY A 15 13.94 28.85 -46.18
C GLY A 15 13.83 29.17 -44.69
N LEU A 16 12.59 29.26 -44.16
CA LEU A 16 12.36 29.24 -42.72
C LEU A 16 12.57 27.81 -42.19
N SER A 17 13.70 27.60 -41.54
CA SER A 17 13.94 26.39 -40.73
C SER A 17 13.10 26.47 -39.47
N MET A 18 11.96 25.78 -39.44
CA MET A 18 11.22 25.52 -38.21
C MET A 18 12.02 24.55 -37.35
N ALA A 19 12.75 25.05 -36.37
CA ALA A 19 13.31 24.23 -35.29
C ALA A 19 12.11 23.74 -34.46
N SER A 20 11.80 22.45 -34.58
CA SER A 20 10.81 21.79 -33.72
C SER A 20 11.33 21.75 -32.28
N LEU A 21 10.81 22.62 -31.44
CA LEU A 21 10.95 22.55 -29.99
C LEU A 21 10.21 21.30 -29.49
N MET A 22 10.91 20.17 -29.42
CA MET A 22 10.41 19.02 -28.67
C MET A 22 10.27 19.43 -27.21
N PRO A 23 9.10 19.25 -26.57
CA PRO A 23 8.96 19.50 -25.15
C PRO A 23 9.92 18.56 -24.41
N ARG A 24 10.88 19.12 -23.69
CA ARG A 24 11.68 18.37 -22.72
C ARG A 24 10.71 17.84 -21.68
N ALA A 25 10.49 16.53 -21.67
CA ALA A 25 9.84 15.86 -20.55
C ALA A 25 10.70 16.18 -19.31
N PHE A 26 10.18 17.02 -18.43
CA PHE A 26 10.78 17.21 -17.11
C PHE A 26 10.68 15.85 -16.41
N ALA A 27 11.80 15.19 -16.22
CA ALA A 27 11.86 14.01 -15.38
C ALA A 27 11.41 14.44 -13.98
N GLN A 28 10.25 13.97 -13.55
CA GLN A 28 9.73 14.25 -12.21
C GLN A 28 10.77 13.74 -11.21
N SER A 29 11.25 14.63 -10.31
CA SER A 29 12.24 14.26 -9.30
C SER A 29 11.66 13.17 -8.41
N LYS A 30 12.39 12.07 -8.25
CA LYS A 30 11.94 10.97 -7.38
C LYS A 30 11.90 11.42 -5.92
N ILE A 31 10.96 10.85 -5.18
CA ILE A 31 10.83 11.05 -3.74
C ILE A 31 11.96 10.29 -3.05
N THR A 32 12.79 10.99 -2.29
CA THR A 32 13.82 10.38 -1.45
C THR A 32 13.30 10.30 -0.01
N PRO A 33 13.05 9.10 0.55
CA PRO A 33 12.61 8.96 1.93
C PRO A 33 13.67 9.51 2.91
N GLY A 34 13.25 10.39 3.82
CA GLY A 34 14.11 10.97 4.86
C GLY A 34 14.13 10.14 6.15
N PRO A 35 14.92 10.56 7.15
CA PRO A 35 15.01 9.87 8.43
C PRO A 35 13.71 9.92 9.27
N ASP A 36 12.82 10.85 8.96
CA ASP A 36 11.49 11.01 9.55
C ASP A 36 10.38 10.27 8.79
N THR A 37 10.77 9.35 7.91
CA THR A 37 9.85 8.51 7.14
C THR A 37 9.96 7.05 7.55
N ALA A 38 8.81 6.32 7.50
CA ALA A 38 8.78 4.88 7.72
C ALA A 38 8.06 4.15 6.58
N LEU A 39 8.52 2.94 6.27
CA LEU A 39 7.80 1.98 5.45
C LEU A 39 7.05 1.01 6.37
N ILE A 40 5.76 0.83 6.11
CA ILE A 40 4.93 -0.19 6.77
C ILE A 40 4.65 -1.28 5.74
N VAL A 41 5.18 -2.48 5.99
CA VAL A 41 4.96 -3.68 5.17
C VAL A 41 3.84 -4.47 5.82
N VAL A 42 2.65 -4.41 5.21
CA VAL A 42 1.41 -4.92 5.79
C VAL A 42 1.21 -6.37 5.40
N ASP A 43 1.18 -7.26 6.39
CA ASP A 43 0.66 -8.63 6.36
C ASP A 43 1.12 -9.49 5.16
N VAL A 44 2.38 -9.40 4.77
CA VAL A 44 2.93 -10.29 3.74
C VAL A 44 3.24 -11.65 4.36
N GLN A 45 2.17 -12.42 4.60
CA GLN A 45 2.16 -13.70 5.32
C GLN A 45 1.73 -14.85 4.41
N ASN A 46 2.08 -16.08 4.78
CA ASN A 46 1.74 -17.27 3.99
C ASN A 46 0.23 -17.44 3.80
N CYS A 47 -0.60 -17.07 4.78
CA CYS A 47 -2.06 -17.15 4.66
C CYS A 47 -2.65 -16.26 3.56
N PHE A 48 -1.97 -15.14 3.21
CA PHE A 48 -2.41 -14.18 2.21
C PHE A 48 -1.73 -14.33 0.83
N THR A 49 -0.74 -15.21 0.72
CA THR A 49 -0.08 -15.49 -0.55
C THR A 49 -0.72 -16.71 -1.25
N PRO A 50 -0.47 -16.95 -2.55
CA PRO A 50 -1.03 -18.09 -3.26
C PRO A 50 -0.78 -19.42 -2.54
N GLY A 51 -1.85 -20.19 -2.34
CA GLY A 51 -1.85 -21.43 -1.53
C GLY A 51 -2.24 -21.24 -0.07
N GLY A 52 -2.34 -20.02 0.42
CA GLY A 52 -2.82 -19.67 1.75
C GLY A 52 -4.34 -19.75 1.90
N SER A 53 -4.83 -19.73 3.14
CA SER A 53 -6.26 -19.91 3.46
C SER A 53 -7.13 -18.71 3.08
N LEU A 54 -6.54 -17.52 2.96
CA LEU A 54 -7.19 -16.29 2.48
C LEU A 54 -6.30 -15.62 1.41
N ALA A 55 -5.95 -16.41 0.40
CA ALA A 55 -5.01 -16.00 -0.62
C ALA A 55 -5.50 -14.78 -1.42
N VAL A 56 -4.66 -13.75 -1.48
CA VAL A 56 -4.80 -12.61 -2.37
C VAL A 56 -4.20 -12.97 -3.73
N ASN A 57 -4.95 -12.73 -4.82
CA ASN A 57 -4.47 -13.03 -6.17
C ASN A 57 -3.15 -12.29 -6.43
N LYS A 58 -2.10 -13.05 -6.83
CA LYS A 58 -0.76 -12.50 -7.10
C LYS A 58 -0.14 -11.76 -5.90
N GLY A 59 -0.51 -12.14 -4.69
CA GLY A 59 0.00 -11.51 -3.47
C GLY A 59 1.50 -11.67 -3.25
N ASP A 60 2.10 -12.71 -3.81
CA ASP A 60 3.53 -12.99 -3.76
C ASP A 60 4.36 -12.16 -4.78
N GLU A 61 3.73 -11.69 -5.88
CA GLU A 61 4.44 -10.90 -6.91
C GLU A 61 4.99 -9.57 -6.39
N ILE A 62 4.43 -9.05 -5.29
CA ILE A 62 4.90 -7.78 -4.69
C ILE A 62 6.17 -7.93 -3.86
N ILE A 63 6.52 -9.14 -3.44
CA ILE A 63 7.62 -9.38 -2.50
C ILE A 63 8.98 -8.87 -3.00
N PRO A 64 9.41 -9.16 -4.24
CA PRO A 64 10.68 -8.63 -4.75
C PRO A 64 10.71 -7.10 -4.80
N LEU A 65 9.55 -6.48 -5.10
CA LEU A 65 9.41 -5.03 -5.14
C LEU A 65 9.50 -4.42 -3.73
N ILE A 66 8.82 -5.01 -2.75
CA ILE A 66 8.87 -4.59 -1.35
C ILE A 66 10.30 -4.68 -0.80
N ASN A 67 11.00 -5.79 -1.03
CA ASN A 67 12.39 -5.97 -0.61
C ASN A 67 13.31 -4.90 -1.21
N ARG A 68 13.08 -4.51 -2.47
CA ARG A 68 13.81 -3.43 -3.12
C ARG A 68 13.47 -2.08 -2.52
N LEU A 69 12.19 -1.76 -2.37
CA LEU A 69 11.72 -0.49 -1.80
C LEU A 69 12.24 -0.29 -0.37
N ALA A 70 12.24 -1.34 0.45
CA ALA A 70 12.68 -1.27 1.84
C ALA A 70 14.10 -0.71 1.99
N LYS A 71 14.98 -0.92 1.01
CA LYS A 71 16.35 -0.38 1.01
C LYS A 71 16.40 1.15 0.99
N ALA A 72 15.32 1.81 0.55
CA ALA A 72 15.24 3.28 0.54
C ALA A 72 14.84 3.88 1.90
N PHE A 73 14.37 3.07 2.84
CA PHE A 73 13.84 3.52 4.12
C PHE A 73 14.75 3.12 5.28
N GLN A 74 15.08 4.08 6.14
CA GLN A 74 15.81 3.81 7.37
C GLN A 74 14.92 3.14 8.43
N ASN A 75 13.62 3.47 8.43
CA ASN A 75 12.66 2.91 9.37
C ASN A 75 11.70 2.00 8.63
N VAL A 76 11.71 0.72 8.97
CA VAL A 76 10.81 -0.28 8.39
C VAL A 76 10.13 -1.06 9.50
N VAL A 77 8.81 -1.16 9.41
CA VAL A 77 7.97 -1.95 10.31
C VAL A 77 7.18 -2.95 9.48
N LEU A 78 7.12 -4.19 9.94
CA LEU A 78 6.22 -5.20 9.38
C LEU A 78 4.98 -5.31 10.25
N THR A 79 3.86 -5.70 9.67
CA THR A 79 2.70 -6.14 10.44
C THR A 79 2.46 -7.62 10.25
N GLN A 80 1.75 -8.20 11.19
CA GLN A 80 1.42 -9.61 11.19
C GLN A 80 0.02 -9.79 11.78
N ASP A 81 -0.93 -10.24 10.96
CA ASP A 81 -2.19 -10.77 11.48
C ASP A 81 -1.88 -11.97 12.37
N TRP A 82 -2.48 -11.99 13.58
CA TRP A 82 -2.09 -12.95 14.60
C TRP A 82 -3.31 -13.43 15.39
N HIS A 83 -4.26 -14.06 14.70
CA HIS A 83 -5.55 -14.44 15.24
C HIS A 83 -5.46 -15.66 16.18
N THR A 84 -6.21 -15.61 17.26
CA THR A 84 -6.41 -16.81 18.10
C THR A 84 -7.29 -17.83 17.37
N ALA A 85 -7.14 -19.10 17.69
CA ALA A 85 -8.08 -20.12 17.24
C ALA A 85 -9.51 -19.76 17.69
N GLY A 86 -10.48 -19.88 16.77
CA GLY A 86 -11.87 -19.49 17.01
C GLY A 86 -12.08 -17.98 17.18
N HIS A 87 -11.30 -17.18 16.47
CA HIS A 87 -11.42 -15.72 16.44
C HIS A 87 -12.79 -15.29 15.91
N VAL A 88 -13.33 -14.17 16.45
CA VAL A 88 -14.67 -13.69 16.13
C VAL A 88 -14.86 -13.29 14.66
N SER A 89 -13.80 -12.99 13.94
CA SER A 89 -13.85 -12.70 12.50
C SER A 89 -13.92 -13.93 11.60
N PHE A 90 -13.81 -15.14 12.15
CA PHE A 90 -13.86 -16.37 11.38
C PHE A 90 -15.28 -16.84 11.15
N ALA A 91 -15.62 -17.24 9.93
CA ALA A 91 -16.93 -17.81 9.62
C ALA A 91 -17.21 -19.07 10.44
N SER A 92 -16.19 -19.88 10.72
CA SER A 92 -16.25 -21.08 11.54
C SER A 92 -16.70 -20.81 12.99
N SER A 93 -16.54 -19.59 13.48
CA SER A 93 -16.97 -19.16 14.83
C SER A 93 -18.46 -18.82 14.91
N HIS A 94 -19.20 -18.85 13.80
CA HIS A 94 -20.60 -18.47 13.71
C HIS A 94 -21.44 -19.57 13.06
N ALA A 95 -22.36 -20.19 13.81
CA ALA A 95 -23.19 -21.27 13.30
C ALA A 95 -23.99 -20.86 12.05
N GLY A 96 -23.90 -21.66 10.98
CA GLY A 96 -24.62 -21.46 9.72
C GLY A 96 -24.04 -20.36 8.82
N LYS A 97 -22.94 -19.72 9.19
CA LYS A 97 -22.28 -18.70 8.39
C LYS A 97 -21.20 -19.28 7.47
N LYS A 98 -20.90 -18.55 6.42
CA LYS A 98 -19.86 -18.87 5.43
C LYS A 98 -18.88 -17.71 5.31
N PRO A 99 -17.64 -17.94 4.82
CA PRO A 99 -16.74 -16.88 4.46
C PRO A 99 -17.40 -15.84 3.54
N PHE A 100 -17.10 -14.57 3.80
CA PHE A 100 -17.65 -13.37 3.15
C PHE A 100 -19.10 -13.01 3.56
N ASP A 101 -19.78 -13.78 4.39
CA ASP A 101 -20.97 -13.32 5.09
C ASP A 101 -20.60 -12.15 6.03
N SER A 102 -21.62 -11.43 6.49
CA SER A 102 -21.44 -10.42 7.52
C SER A 102 -22.27 -10.72 8.77
N VAL A 103 -21.79 -10.24 9.90
CA VAL A 103 -22.50 -10.27 11.19
C VAL A 103 -22.39 -8.91 11.87
N GLN A 104 -23.34 -8.61 12.75
CA GLN A 104 -23.27 -7.42 13.60
C GLN A 104 -22.62 -7.80 14.92
N LEU A 105 -21.46 -7.20 15.21
CA LEU A 105 -20.74 -7.33 16.47
C LEU A 105 -20.85 -6.06 17.30
N ALA A 106 -20.32 -6.08 18.52
CA ALA A 106 -20.38 -4.94 19.44
C ALA A 106 -19.69 -3.67 18.89
N TYR A 107 -18.71 -3.83 18.01
CA TYR A 107 -17.96 -2.73 17.38
C TYR A 107 -18.44 -2.38 15.97
N GLY A 108 -19.47 -3.03 15.46
CA GLY A 108 -20.05 -2.75 14.14
C GLY A 108 -20.21 -3.98 13.27
N SER A 109 -20.42 -3.75 11.97
CA SER A 109 -20.51 -4.82 10.97
C SER A 109 -19.15 -5.46 10.72
N GLN A 110 -19.09 -6.79 10.78
CA GLN A 110 -17.89 -7.59 10.55
C GLN A 110 -18.11 -8.52 9.36
N ILE A 111 -17.20 -8.47 8.38
CA ILE A 111 -17.10 -9.48 7.34
C ILE A 111 -16.45 -10.72 7.94
N LEU A 112 -17.03 -11.88 7.70
CA LEU A 112 -16.49 -13.15 8.17
C LEU A 112 -15.53 -13.73 7.15
N TRP A 113 -14.37 -14.15 7.62
CA TRP A 113 -13.28 -14.68 6.83
C TRP A 113 -13.15 -16.20 6.99
N PRO A 114 -12.49 -16.90 6.04
CA PRO A 114 -11.92 -18.21 6.35
C PRO A 114 -10.99 -18.11 7.55
N ASP A 115 -10.76 -19.18 8.26
CA ASP A 115 -9.73 -19.23 9.30
C ASP A 115 -8.37 -18.97 8.65
N HIS A 116 -7.69 -17.91 9.09
CA HIS A 116 -6.44 -17.47 8.51
C HIS A 116 -5.51 -16.92 9.58
N CYS A 117 -4.22 -16.88 9.30
CA CYS A 117 -3.20 -16.32 10.16
C CYS A 117 -3.33 -16.72 11.64
N VAL A 118 -3.71 -17.98 11.91
CA VAL A 118 -3.87 -18.49 13.28
C VAL A 118 -2.51 -18.58 13.96
N GLN A 119 -2.42 -18.08 15.16
CA GLN A 119 -1.20 -18.01 15.97
C GLN A 119 -0.46 -19.35 15.99
N GLY A 120 0.86 -19.30 15.77
CA GLY A 120 1.73 -20.48 15.82
C GLY A 120 1.64 -21.40 14.59
N THR A 121 0.79 -21.10 13.61
CA THR A 121 0.73 -21.87 12.36
C THR A 121 1.65 -21.30 11.29
N ASP A 122 2.00 -22.12 10.30
CA ASP A 122 2.75 -21.68 9.11
C ASP A 122 2.02 -20.56 8.35
N GLY A 123 0.68 -20.62 8.29
CA GLY A 123 -0.15 -19.58 7.68
C GLY A 123 0.08 -18.19 8.27
N ALA A 124 0.32 -18.12 9.59
CA ALA A 124 0.58 -16.85 10.28
C ALA A 124 2.03 -16.36 10.13
N ALA A 125 2.94 -17.16 9.60
CA ALA A 125 4.33 -16.76 9.41
C ALA A 125 4.45 -15.69 8.32
N ILE A 126 5.37 -14.74 8.51
CA ILE A 126 5.79 -13.82 7.44
C ILE A 126 6.37 -14.66 6.31
N HIS A 127 6.04 -14.31 5.07
CA HIS A 127 6.48 -15.08 3.91
C HIS A 127 8.02 -15.14 3.88
N LYS A 128 8.55 -16.33 3.64
CA LYS A 128 10.01 -16.64 3.70
C LYS A 128 10.87 -15.76 2.79
N ASP A 129 10.30 -15.27 1.69
CA ASP A 129 11.01 -14.44 0.70
C ASP A 129 10.99 -12.94 1.05
N ILE A 130 10.34 -12.52 2.13
CA ILE A 130 10.53 -11.19 2.71
C ILE A 130 11.93 -11.14 3.32
N ASN A 131 12.78 -10.30 2.75
CA ASN A 131 14.18 -10.13 3.16
C ASN A 131 14.47 -8.65 3.47
N ILE A 132 14.12 -8.24 4.68
CA ILE A 132 14.30 -6.87 5.18
C ILE A 132 15.00 -6.95 6.55
N PRO A 133 16.30 -7.31 6.59
CA PRO A 133 17.01 -7.58 7.85
C PRO A 133 17.14 -6.36 8.76
N HIS A 134 16.94 -5.15 8.24
CA HIS A 134 16.96 -3.90 9.01
C HIS A 134 15.57 -3.46 9.51
N ALA A 135 14.53 -4.25 9.31
CA ALA A 135 13.24 -3.97 9.91
C ALA A 135 13.37 -3.98 11.45
N GLN A 136 12.84 -2.92 12.09
CA GLN A 136 13.05 -2.72 13.53
C GLN A 136 11.94 -3.29 14.39
N LEU A 137 10.75 -3.51 13.81
CA LEU A 137 9.57 -3.89 14.58
C LEU A 137 8.64 -4.78 13.75
N ILE A 138 8.03 -5.76 14.40
CA ILE A 138 6.89 -6.51 13.89
C ILE A 138 5.71 -6.23 14.81
N ILE A 139 4.69 -5.55 14.29
CA ILE A 139 3.43 -5.31 14.98
C ILE A 139 2.49 -6.49 14.73
N ARG A 140 2.13 -7.22 15.77
CA ARG A 140 1.07 -8.20 15.72
C ARG A 140 -0.27 -7.55 16.01
N LYS A 141 -1.26 -7.83 15.19
CA LYS A 141 -2.63 -7.31 15.30
C LYS A 141 -3.67 -8.43 15.25
N GLY A 142 -4.89 -8.17 15.67
CA GLY A 142 -5.97 -9.17 15.66
C GLY A 142 -5.76 -10.34 16.62
N PHE A 143 -4.97 -10.16 17.70
CA PHE A 143 -4.77 -11.19 18.73
C PHE A 143 -5.87 -11.21 19.80
N ASN A 144 -6.73 -10.19 19.82
CA ASN A 144 -7.89 -10.16 20.70
C ASN A 144 -9.02 -11.00 20.09
N ARG A 145 -9.34 -12.12 20.72
CA ARG A 145 -10.33 -13.08 20.20
C ARG A 145 -11.68 -12.45 19.79
N ASN A 146 -12.08 -11.36 20.44
CA ASN A 146 -13.41 -10.76 20.30
C ASN A 146 -13.43 -9.49 19.46
N VAL A 147 -12.28 -9.04 18.94
CA VAL A 147 -12.15 -7.81 18.14
C VAL A 147 -11.23 -8.08 16.98
N ASP A 148 -11.68 -7.79 15.77
CA ASP A 148 -10.87 -7.90 14.57
C ASP A 148 -9.91 -6.70 14.43
N SER A 149 -8.92 -6.80 13.56
CA SER A 149 -7.93 -5.75 13.36
C SER A 149 -7.45 -5.71 11.93
N TYR A 150 -7.85 -4.67 11.20
CA TYR A 150 -7.30 -4.39 9.87
C TYR A 150 -6.12 -3.42 9.95
N SER A 151 -6.25 -2.36 10.75
CA SER A 151 -5.25 -1.32 10.86
C SER A 151 -4.04 -1.75 11.69
N ALA A 152 -2.85 -1.32 11.26
CA ALA A 152 -1.61 -1.44 12.03
C ALA A 152 -1.60 -0.56 13.30
N PHE A 153 -2.56 0.34 13.49
CA PHE A 153 -2.58 1.33 14.57
C PHE A 153 -3.65 1.08 15.63
N VAL A 154 -4.85 0.70 15.20
CA VAL A 154 -5.98 0.50 16.11
C VAL A 154 -6.85 -0.65 15.62
N GLU A 155 -7.36 -1.46 16.56
CA GLU A 155 -8.26 -2.57 16.23
C GLU A 155 -9.66 -2.07 15.82
N ALA A 156 -10.51 -2.95 15.31
CA ALA A 156 -11.82 -2.61 14.76
C ALA A 156 -12.79 -1.97 15.77
N ASP A 157 -12.53 -2.09 17.07
CA ASP A 157 -13.28 -1.41 18.11
C ASP A 157 -13.03 0.11 18.20
N GLY A 158 -12.04 0.61 17.46
CA GLY A 158 -11.63 2.02 17.44
C GLY A 158 -10.97 2.49 18.74
N ARG A 159 -10.59 1.60 19.66
CA ARG A 159 -10.07 1.90 21.00
C ARG A 159 -8.76 1.19 21.30
N SER A 160 -8.69 -0.11 20.98
CA SER A 160 -7.54 -0.96 21.28
C SER A 160 -6.38 -0.60 20.36
N LYS A 161 -5.34 0.03 20.90
CA LYS A 161 -4.18 0.45 20.13
C LYS A 161 -3.13 -0.65 20.07
N THR A 162 -2.46 -0.76 18.93
CA THR A 162 -1.32 -1.67 18.75
C THR A 162 -0.03 -1.15 19.38
N GLY A 163 0.08 0.16 19.59
CA GLY A 163 1.27 0.85 20.07
C GLY A 163 2.16 1.42 18.96
N LEU A 164 1.82 1.20 17.68
CA LEU A 164 2.64 1.69 16.56
C LEU A 164 2.69 3.22 16.49
N ASP A 165 1.62 3.91 16.85
CA ASP A 165 1.58 5.38 16.91
C ASP A 165 2.59 5.93 17.93
N GLY A 166 2.66 5.34 19.12
CA GLY A 166 3.65 5.68 20.14
C GLY A 166 5.08 5.44 19.67
N TYR A 167 5.33 4.27 19.07
CA TYR A 167 6.63 3.93 18.52
C TYR A 167 7.10 4.94 17.45
N PHE A 168 6.22 5.35 16.55
CA PHE A 168 6.56 6.32 15.52
C PHE A 168 6.76 7.74 16.08
N ASN A 169 5.93 8.15 17.03
CA ASN A 169 6.07 9.45 17.69
C ASN A 169 7.40 9.59 18.42
N GLU A 170 7.82 8.57 19.17
CA GLU A 170 9.12 8.54 19.86
C GLU A 170 10.31 8.60 18.91
N ARG A 171 10.16 8.12 17.68
CA ARG A 171 11.19 8.17 16.64
C ARG A 171 11.11 9.42 15.76
N GLY A 172 10.17 10.32 16.02
CA GLY A 172 9.99 11.55 15.23
C GLY A 172 9.50 11.31 13.82
N ILE A 173 8.87 10.15 13.52
CA ILE A 173 8.30 9.85 12.21
C ILE A 173 7.18 10.84 11.90
N LYS A 174 7.19 11.41 10.69
CA LYS A 174 6.21 12.36 10.18
C LYS A 174 5.43 11.82 8.97
N SER A 175 6.06 10.95 8.22
CA SER A 175 5.48 10.39 6.99
C SER A 175 5.57 8.87 7.00
N VAL A 176 4.52 8.21 6.50
CA VAL A 176 4.50 6.75 6.36
C VAL A 176 4.16 6.36 4.93
N TYR A 177 4.83 5.33 4.46
CA TYR A 177 4.57 4.68 3.18
C TYR A 177 4.07 3.28 3.47
N VAL A 178 2.92 2.93 2.89
CA VAL A 178 2.25 1.66 3.16
C VAL A 178 2.30 0.79 1.91
N VAL A 179 2.69 -0.48 2.08
CA VAL A 179 2.75 -1.53 1.05
C VAL A 179 2.21 -2.82 1.62
N GLY A 180 1.87 -3.80 0.78
CA GLY A 180 1.51 -5.15 1.24
C GLY A 180 0.09 -5.57 0.91
N LEU A 181 -0.53 -6.33 1.81
CA LEU A 181 -1.79 -7.07 1.63
C LEU A 181 -2.80 -6.79 2.75
N ALA A 182 -4.10 -6.79 2.50
CA ALA A 182 -4.70 -6.57 1.19
C ALA A 182 -5.02 -5.09 1.03
N THR A 183 -4.92 -4.56 -0.19
CA THR A 183 -5.11 -3.13 -0.48
C THR A 183 -6.43 -2.60 0.08
N ASP A 184 -7.50 -3.35 -0.10
CA ASP A 184 -8.88 -2.97 0.23
C ASP A 184 -9.26 -3.20 1.70
N PHE A 185 -8.38 -3.80 2.49
CA PHE A 185 -8.57 -4.04 3.93
C PHE A 185 -7.38 -3.51 4.74
N CYS A 186 -6.43 -4.34 5.11
CA CYS A 186 -5.38 -3.97 6.07
C CYS A 186 -4.54 -2.78 5.60
N VAL A 187 -4.22 -2.68 4.31
CA VAL A 187 -3.48 -1.53 3.75
C VAL A 187 -4.30 -0.25 3.85
N ALA A 188 -5.56 -0.28 3.37
CA ALA A 188 -6.43 0.91 3.38
C ALA A 188 -6.71 1.41 4.80
N TRP A 189 -7.07 0.51 5.71
CA TRP A 189 -7.34 0.89 7.11
C TRP A 189 -6.10 1.43 7.80
N THR A 190 -4.94 0.79 7.60
CA THR A 190 -3.65 1.30 8.10
C THR A 190 -3.37 2.71 7.57
N ALA A 191 -3.53 2.94 6.26
CA ALA A 191 -3.27 4.24 5.65
C ALA A 191 -4.24 5.32 6.13
N MET A 192 -5.53 5.03 6.22
CA MET A 192 -6.53 5.97 6.71
C MET A 192 -6.33 6.32 8.19
N ASP A 193 -6.00 5.35 9.03
CA ASP A 193 -5.74 5.61 10.44
C ASP A 193 -4.43 6.36 10.66
N ALA A 194 -3.40 6.09 9.87
CA ALA A 194 -2.19 6.91 9.87
C ALA A 194 -2.50 8.39 9.58
N ARG A 195 -3.41 8.67 8.62
CA ARG A 195 -3.88 10.03 8.34
C ARG A 195 -4.62 10.65 9.52
N LYS A 196 -5.52 9.91 10.17
CA LYS A 196 -6.24 10.38 11.37
C LYS A 196 -5.30 10.72 12.52
N LEU A 197 -4.18 9.99 12.62
CA LEU A 197 -3.14 10.21 13.63
C LEU A 197 -2.15 11.34 13.27
N GLY A 198 -2.32 11.99 12.09
CA GLY A 198 -1.53 13.16 11.68
C GLY A 198 -0.33 12.86 10.80
N PHE A 199 -0.05 11.60 10.45
CA PHE A 199 1.05 11.27 9.54
C PHE A 199 0.73 11.68 8.11
N THR A 200 1.71 12.21 7.37
CA THR A 200 1.61 12.27 5.91
C THR A 200 1.71 10.86 5.36
N THR A 201 0.66 10.40 4.66
CA THR A 201 0.53 8.99 4.32
C THR A 201 0.51 8.78 2.82
N TYR A 202 1.30 7.82 2.38
CA TYR A 202 1.40 7.36 1.01
C TYR A 202 1.09 5.86 0.95
N VAL A 203 0.40 5.43 -0.12
CA VAL A 203 0.30 4.00 -0.48
C VAL A 203 1.00 3.81 -1.81
N ILE A 204 1.99 2.90 -1.85
CA ILE A 204 2.70 2.54 -3.07
C ILE A 204 1.88 1.45 -3.78
N GLU A 205 1.09 1.85 -4.77
CA GLU A 205 0.06 1.03 -5.38
C GLU A 205 0.57 -0.27 -5.97
N ASP A 206 1.61 -0.21 -6.79
CA ASP A 206 2.17 -1.37 -7.48
C ASP A 206 2.87 -2.37 -6.52
N ALA A 207 3.13 -1.96 -5.28
CA ALA A 207 3.60 -2.80 -4.18
C ALA A 207 2.46 -3.30 -3.26
N CYS A 208 1.21 -3.27 -3.73
CA CYS A 208 0.03 -3.78 -3.03
C CYS A 208 -0.79 -4.69 -3.94
N ARG A 209 -1.58 -5.61 -3.34
CA ARG A 209 -2.61 -6.40 -4.04
C ARG A 209 -3.87 -6.44 -3.18
N GLY A 210 -5.04 -6.42 -3.82
CA GLY A 210 -6.35 -6.46 -3.16
C GLY A 210 -7.06 -7.80 -3.33
N ILE A 211 -8.03 -8.05 -2.47
CA ILE A 211 -8.96 -9.19 -2.56
C ILE A 211 -10.03 -8.89 -3.61
N ASP A 212 -10.48 -7.64 -3.67
CA ASP A 212 -11.53 -7.12 -4.55
C ASP A 212 -12.85 -7.91 -4.48
N THR A 213 -13.40 -8.02 -3.28
CA THR A 213 -14.71 -8.60 -3.08
C THR A 213 -15.80 -7.53 -3.26
N GLN A 214 -16.72 -7.74 -4.20
CA GLN A 214 -17.86 -6.85 -4.46
C GLN A 214 -17.50 -5.36 -4.67
N GLY A 215 -16.34 -5.09 -5.31
CA GLY A 215 -15.88 -3.72 -5.57
C GLY A 215 -15.19 -3.04 -4.39
N SER A 216 -14.78 -3.81 -3.37
CA SER A 216 -14.07 -3.31 -2.19
C SER A 216 -12.80 -2.54 -2.54
N LEU A 217 -12.07 -2.96 -3.59
CA LEU A 217 -10.84 -2.30 -4.00
C LEU A 217 -11.08 -0.86 -4.48
N ALA A 218 -12.08 -0.65 -5.33
CA ALA A 218 -12.44 0.69 -5.79
C ALA A 218 -12.95 1.57 -4.63
N ALA A 219 -13.76 0.99 -3.73
CA ALA A 219 -14.26 1.68 -2.55
C ALA A 219 -13.12 2.09 -1.60
N ALA A 220 -12.13 1.21 -1.38
CA ALA A 220 -10.97 1.48 -0.55
C ALA A 220 -10.11 2.61 -1.10
N TRP A 221 -9.81 2.62 -2.40
CA TRP A 221 -9.08 3.73 -3.03
C TRP A 221 -9.80 5.06 -2.87
N LYS A 222 -11.12 5.08 -3.10
CA LYS A 222 -11.93 6.28 -2.87
C LYS A 222 -11.89 6.73 -1.41
N GLY A 223 -11.99 5.82 -0.45
CA GLY A 223 -11.90 6.12 0.99
C GLY A 223 -10.54 6.68 1.39
N MET A 224 -9.46 6.09 0.89
CA MET A 224 -8.09 6.56 1.12
C MET A 224 -7.87 7.97 0.56
N GLU A 225 -8.33 8.25 -0.67
CA GLU A 225 -8.25 9.56 -1.29
C GLU A 225 -9.02 10.61 -0.47
N GLN A 226 -10.24 10.31 -0.05
CA GLN A 226 -11.05 11.19 0.81
C GLN A 226 -10.39 11.46 2.17
N ALA A 227 -9.64 10.51 2.71
CA ALA A 227 -8.85 10.68 3.93
C ALA A 227 -7.56 11.48 3.71
N GLY A 228 -7.22 11.82 2.45
CA GLY A 228 -5.99 12.54 2.10
C GLY A 228 -4.75 11.66 2.04
N VAL A 229 -4.91 10.35 1.83
CA VAL A 229 -3.83 9.42 1.51
C VAL A 229 -3.39 9.68 0.06
N LYS A 230 -2.08 9.72 -0.16
CA LYS A 230 -1.49 9.91 -1.49
C LYS A 230 -1.19 8.56 -2.13
N ARG A 231 -1.71 8.36 -3.33
CA ARG A 231 -1.44 7.19 -4.16
C ARG A 231 -0.21 7.47 -5.02
N VAL A 232 0.83 6.63 -4.93
CA VAL A 232 2.08 6.75 -5.65
C VAL A 232 2.51 5.40 -6.24
N GLN A 233 3.44 5.46 -7.20
CA GLN A 233 4.05 4.26 -7.80
C GLN A 233 5.47 4.07 -7.25
N SER A 234 5.96 2.84 -7.26
CA SER A 234 7.34 2.54 -6.84
C SER A 234 8.39 3.27 -7.69
N SER A 235 8.08 3.55 -8.94
CA SER A 235 8.95 4.31 -9.85
C SER A 235 9.21 5.74 -9.40
N GLU A 236 8.32 6.29 -8.57
CA GLU A 236 8.44 7.63 -7.99
C GLU A 236 9.38 7.66 -6.77
N ILE A 237 9.74 6.50 -6.22
CA ILE A 237 10.65 6.40 -5.06
C ILE A 237 12.09 6.25 -5.52
N ALA A 238 13.00 7.04 -4.96
CA ALA A 238 14.43 6.88 -5.15
C ALA A 238 14.94 5.70 -4.31
N VAL A 239 15.27 4.60 -4.98
CA VAL A 239 15.86 3.42 -4.32
C VAL A 239 17.35 3.41 -4.60
N PRO A 240 18.21 3.21 -3.57
CA PRO A 240 19.65 3.00 -3.77
C PRO A 240 19.92 1.82 -4.71
N GLY A 241 20.92 1.96 -5.60
CA GLY A 241 21.35 0.92 -6.53
C GLY A 241 21.99 -0.29 -5.84
#